data_f84286958f4bec90b1d266bb98a7555f
#
_entry.id   f84286958f4bec90b1d266bb98a7555f
#
_cell.length_a   1.000
_cell.length_b   1.000
_cell.length_c   1.000
_cell.angle_alpha   90.00
_cell.angle_beta   90.00
_cell.angle_gamma   90.00
#
_symmetry.space_group_name_H-M   'P 1'
#
loop_
_entity.id
_entity.type
_entity.pdbx_description
1 polymer ?
#
loop_
_entity_poly.entity_id
_entity_poly.type
_entity_poly.pdbx_seq_one_letter_code
_entity_poly.pdbx_strand_id
1 'polypeptide(L)'
;MKSFQQLLLFCILPFSTFAQFGLTAAQRDSLNKLTAADHANMKQQLGIKTLRPGPSGNESAPNHANYDESIANPCPELPDVLTLKNGKKVTSAEVWQTQRRPELIEEFEREVYGRLPKNIPKVTWKVEATDNEFVGRIPVIAKKLTGHVDNNAYPSVSVGINMMLVLPTNVKGPVPVLMMFGRPSFPSPAQPNNEDFEKINAAFKEMLIKSNPEMKAIFDKYPAYSPVARGSLPNFFAPLPTGDSPGSEQLLAAGWGYCTIDPSSIQADNGAGLTKGIIGLVNKGQYRKPDDWGALRAWAWGAARGLDYLETDPAVDAKKVGIEGVSRYGKAALVTLAFEPRFSIGLIGSSGKGGTTLHRRVFGEAVESLTGSGEYHWMAGNYLKYGTEESGFGKKTGCDLSVDSHELIALCAPRLCYVSYGIPEKGDAKWLDQQGSYMATVAAGAAYKLLDAKDLGVSNNPLKEKMPPMLTSMHDGQLSWRQHDGGHTDQPNFQHFIPWASKMLKYEKAGQ
;
A
#
# COMPACT_ATOMS: atom_id res chain seq x y z
N MET A 1 37.49 -25.81 -28.55
CA MET A 1 37.14 -24.92 -27.43
C MET A 1 35.73 -24.41 -27.70
N LYS A 2 34.73 -25.05 -27.08
CA LYS A 2 33.30 -24.65 -27.19
C LYS A 2 32.96 -23.95 -25.90
N SER A 3 32.65 -22.65 -25.98
CA SER A 3 32.17 -21.83 -24.86
C SER A 3 30.72 -22.19 -24.56
N PHE A 4 30.49 -22.68 -23.34
CA PHE A 4 29.15 -22.83 -22.77
C PHE A 4 28.68 -21.45 -22.28
N GLN A 5 27.77 -20.82 -23.00
CA GLN A 5 26.96 -19.71 -22.46
C GLN A 5 25.83 -20.34 -21.67
N GLN A 6 25.87 -20.24 -20.35
CA GLN A 6 24.72 -20.52 -19.50
C GLN A 6 23.71 -19.34 -19.61
N LEU A 7 22.62 -19.63 -20.28
CA LEU A 7 21.44 -18.76 -20.32
C LEU A 7 20.75 -18.84 -18.95
N LEU A 8 20.88 -17.80 -18.12
CA LEU A 8 20.08 -17.67 -16.91
C LEU A 8 18.65 -17.30 -17.33
N LEU A 9 17.77 -18.29 -17.30
CA LEU A 9 16.34 -18.12 -17.49
C LEU A 9 15.77 -17.49 -16.20
N PHE A 10 15.61 -16.17 -16.16
CA PHE A 10 14.82 -15.52 -15.14
C PHE A 10 13.32 -15.81 -15.43
N CYS A 11 12.77 -16.82 -14.77
CA CYS A 11 11.33 -17.00 -14.70
C CYS A 11 10.73 -15.83 -13.90
N ILE A 12 10.16 -14.85 -14.60
CA ILE A 12 9.30 -13.83 -13.99
C ILE A 12 7.99 -14.53 -13.61
N LEU A 13 7.92 -14.99 -12.36
CA LEU A 13 6.69 -15.48 -11.76
C LEU A 13 5.74 -14.29 -11.52
N PRO A 14 4.44 -14.44 -11.75
CA PRO A 14 3.47 -13.36 -11.48
C PRO A 14 3.51 -12.97 -9.99
N PHE A 15 3.46 -11.68 -9.72
CA PHE A 15 3.66 -11.04 -8.41
C PHE A 15 2.71 -11.49 -7.28
N SER A 16 1.74 -12.35 -7.55
CA SER A 16 0.87 -12.97 -6.52
C SER A 16 1.60 -13.95 -5.58
N THR A 17 2.90 -14.23 -5.80
CA THR A 17 3.63 -15.26 -5.05
C THR A 17 4.28 -14.79 -3.75
N PHE A 18 4.38 -13.50 -3.47
CA PHE A 18 5.13 -13.02 -2.29
C PHE A 18 4.49 -13.32 -0.93
N ALA A 19 3.16 -13.49 -0.86
CA ALA A 19 2.47 -13.91 0.38
C ALA A 19 2.59 -15.41 0.68
N GLN A 20 3.20 -16.21 -0.20
CA GLN A 20 3.26 -17.67 -0.08
C GLN A 20 4.64 -18.24 0.24
N PHE A 21 5.65 -17.40 0.46
CA PHE A 21 6.97 -17.86 0.90
C PHE A 21 6.88 -18.46 2.31
N GLY A 22 7.26 -19.73 2.44
CA GLY A 22 7.22 -20.50 3.68
C GLY A 22 6.05 -21.47 3.82
N LEU A 23 5.06 -21.47 2.92
CA LEU A 23 3.98 -22.45 2.92
C LEU A 23 4.38 -23.75 2.23
N THR A 24 3.95 -24.88 2.79
CA THR A 24 4.05 -26.19 2.13
C THR A 24 3.14 -26.25 0.90
N ALA A 25 3.43 -27.18 -0.03
CA ALA A 25 2.58 -27.41 -1.21
C ALA A 25 1.11 -27.68 -0.82
N ALA A 26 0.88 -28.51 0.21
CA ALA A 26 -0.46 -28.81 0.70
C ALA A 26 -1.19 -27.59 1.26
N GLN A 27 -0.47 -26.70 1.95
CA GLN A 27 -1.05 -25.43 2.45
C GLN A 27 -1.43 -24.51 1.30
N ARG A 28 -0.58 -24.36 0.28
CA ARG A 28 -0.90 -23.58 -0.93
C ARG A 28 -2.11 -24.15 -1.67
N ASP A 29 -2.19 -25.45 -1.86
CA ASP A 29 -3.33 -26.11 -2.50
C ASP A 29 -4.64 -25.88 -1.72
N SER A 30 -4.58 -25.94 -0.40
CA SER A 30 -5.74 -25.65 0.47
C SER A 30 -6.19 -24.19 0.31
N LEU A 31 -5.27 -23.24 0.33
CA LEU A 31 -5.60 -21.81 0.13
C LEU A 31 -6.18 -21.56 -1.26
N ASN A 32 -5.61 -22.18 -2.30
CA ASN A 32 -6.09 -22.03 -3.67
C ASN A 32 -7.52 -22.59 -3.82
N LYS A 33 -7.82 -23.73 -3.22
CA LYS A 33 -9.18 -24.32 -3.21
C LYS A 33 -10.19 -23.40 -2.51
N LEU A 34 -9.85 -22.86 -1.35
CA LEU A 34 -10.71 -21.94 -0.62
C LEU A 34 -10.92 -20.63 -1.38
N THR A 35 -9.86 -20.08 -1.98
CA THR A 35 -9.94 -18.90 -2.85
C THR A 35 -10.85 -19.14 -4.06
N ALA A 36 -10.70 -20.28 -4.73
CA ALA A 36 -11.54 -20.66 -5.86
C ALA A 36 -13.02 -20.83 -5.47
N ALA A 37 -13.28 -21.39 -4.28
CA ALA A 37 -14.64 -21.55 -3.76
C ALA A 37 -15.30 -20.19 -3.47
N ASP A 38 -14.60 -19.25 -2.83
CA ASP A 38 -15.12 -17.89 -2.57
C ASP A 38 -15.37 -17.13 -3.87
N HIS A 39 -14.43 -17.20 -4.82
CA HIS A 39 -14.59 -16.57 -6.13
C HIS A 39 -15.80 -17.15 -6.91
N ALA A 40 -15.96 -18.48 -6.89
CA ALA A 40 -17.10 -19.14 -7.53
C ALA A 40 -18.44 -18.73 -6.87
N ASN A 41 -18.47 -18.63 -5.53
CA ASN A 41 -19.64 -18.15 -4.79
C ASN A 41 -20.01 -16.72 -5.20
N MET A 42 -19.05 -15.80 -5.28
CA MET A 42 -19.30 -14.42 -5.70
C MET A 42 -19.83 -14.36 -7.15
N LYS A 43 -19.26 -15.13 -8.07
CA LYS A 43 -19.77 -15.25 -9.45
C LYS A 43 -21.21 -15.72 -9.47
N GLN A 44 -21.55 -16.73 -8.67
CA GLN A 44 -22.91 -17.25 -8.55
C GLN A 44 -23.89 -16.20 -8.04
N GLN A 45 -23.54 -15.46 -6.99
CA GLN A 45 -24.36 -14.37 -6.44
C GLN A 45 -24.65 -13.29 -7.50
N LEU A 46 -23.69 -13.01 -8.38
CA LEU A 46 -23.80 -12.00 -9.43
C LEU A 46 -24.41 -12.53 -10.74
N GLY A 47 -24.69 -13.84 -10.86
CA GLY A 47 -25.18 -14.44 -12.12
C GLY A 47 -24.14 -14.42 -13.23
N ILE A 48 -22.83 -14.42 -12.89
CA ILE A 48 -21.73 -14.43 -13.86
C ILE A 48 -21.41 -15.87 -14.23
N LYS A 49 -21.51 -16.22 -15.50
CA LYS A 49 -21.14 -17.55 -16.03
C LYS A 49 -19.64 -17.61 -16.29
N THR A 50 -19.12 -16.67 -17.09
CA THR A 50 -17.70 -16.62 -17.45
C THR A 50 -17.12 -15.20 -17.30
N LEU A 51 -15.84 -15.16 -16.86
CA LEU A 51 -15.02 -13.97 -16.83
C LEU A 51 -13.97 -14.06 -17.96
N ARG A 52 -13.60 -12.92 -18.52
CA ARG A 52 -12.44 -12.85 -19.41
C ARG A 52 -11.18 -13.15 -18.62
N PRO A 53 -10.23 -13.93 -19.18
CA PRO A 53 -8.93 -14.12 -18.55
C PRO A 53 -8.17 -12.80 -18.49
N GLY A 54 -7.49 -12.55 -17.38
CA GLY A 54 -6.56 -11.43 -17.29
C GLY A 54 -5.40 -11.59 -18.29
N PRO A 55 -4.85 -10.46 -18.78
CA PRO A 55 -3.67 -10.51 -19.62
C PRO A 55 -2.47 -11.05 -18.87
N SER A 56 -1.58 -11.75 -19.59
CA SER A 56 -0.33 -12.23 -19.06
C SER A 56 0.74 -11.12 -19.06
N GLY A 57 1.47 -10.98 -17.95
CA GLY A 57 2.68 -10.14 -17.90
C GLY A 57 3.87 -10.72 -18.68
N ASN A 58 3.78 -11.98 -19.13
CA ASN A 58 4.76 -12.60 -20.00
C ASN A 58 4.48 -12.20 -21.45
N GLU A 59 5.33 -11.35 -22.03
CA GLU A 59 5.19 -10.84 -23.40
C GLU A 59 5.23 -11.93 -24.48
N SER A 60 5.74 -13.13 -24.17
CA SER A 60 5.73 -14.29 -25.07
C SER A 60 4.44 -15.11 -24.99
N ALA A 61 3.52 -14.81 -24.06
CA ALA A 61 2.27 -15.54 -23.93
C ALA A 61 1.26 -15.11 -25.02
N PRO A 62 0.40 -16.03 -25.52
CA PRO A 62 -0.62 -15.66 -26.52
C PRO A 62 -1.61 -14.57 -26.08
N ASN A 63 -1.83 -14.46 -24.73
CA ASN A 63 -2.67 -13.47 -24.09
C ASN A 63 -1.85 -12.42 -23.33
N HIS A 64 -0.67 -12.06 -23.86
CA HIS A 64 0.16 -11.03 -23.22
C HIS A 64 -0.58 -9.70 -23.11
N ALA A 65 -0.18 -8.88 -22.15
CA ALA A 65 -0.73 -7.55 -21.93
C ALA A 65 -0.49 -6.64 -23.13
N ASN A 66 -1.45 -5.77 -23.41
CA ASN A 66 -1.25 -4.71 -24.39
C ASN A 66 -0.23 -3.69 -23.88
N TYR A 67 0.75 -3.37 -24.72
CA TYR A 67 1.74 -2.31 -24.48
C TYR A 67 1.81 -1.32 -25.65
N ASP A 68 0.80 -1.35 -26.55
CA ASP A 68 0.64 -0.41 -27.65
C ASP A 68 -0.28 0.75 -27.22
N GLU A 69 0.30 1.95 -27.14
CA GLU A 69 -0.42 3.17 -26.78
C GLU A 69 -1.52 3.54 -27.77
N SER A 70 -1.40 3.15 -29.05
CA SER A 70 -2.39 3.51 -30.08
C SER A 70 -3.77 2.88 -29.85
N ILE A 71 -3.82 1.77 -29.12
CA ILE A 71 -5.05 1.04 -28.78
C ILE A 71 -5.36 1.02 -27.30
N ALA A 72 -4.57 1.75 -26.49
CA ALA A 72 -4.67 1.73 -25.02
C ALA A 72 -5.94 2.41 -24.48
N ASN A 73 -6.58 3.31 -25.25
CA ASN A 73 -7.73 4.10 -24.81
C ASN A 73 -8.98 3.77 -25.63
N PRO A 74 -9.64 2.61 -25.43
CA PRO A 74 -10.82 2.23 -26.19
C PRO A 74 -12.04 3.14 -25.90
N CYS A 75 -12.07 3.80 -24.74
CA CYS A 75 -13.06 4.78 -24.32
C CYS A 75 -12.36 5.99 -23.69
N PRO A 76 -11.86 6.91 -24.53
CA PRO A 76 -10.98 8.00 -24.07
C PRO A 76 -11.67 9.05 -23.21
N GLU A 77 -13.00 9.16 -23.31
CA GLU A 77 -13.77 10.11 -22.51
C GLU A 77 -13.89 9.61 -21.07
N LEU A 78 -13.36 10.38 -20.13
CA LEU A 78 -13.49 10.13 -18.71
C LEU A 78 -14.80 10.71 -18.18
N PRO A 79 -15.42 10.10 -17.15
CA PRO A 79 -16.48 10.76 -16.38
C PRO A 79 -15.99 12.14 -15.91
N ASP A 80 -16.82 13.16 -16.11
CA ASP A 80 -16.45 14.49 -15.62
C ASP A 80 -16.55 14.56 -14.10
N VAL A 81 -15.41 14.73 -13.44
CA VAL A 81 -15.32 14.80 -11.98
C VAL A 81 -16.20 15.90 -11.37
N LEU A 82 -16.47 16.97 -12.14
CA LEU A 82 -17.30 18.12 -11.73
C LEU A 82 -18.70 18.11 -12.31
N THR A 83 -19.25 16.93 -12.59
CA THR A 83 -20.64 16.77 -13.03
C THR A 83 -21.37 15.78 -12.11
N LEU A 84 -22.50 16.21 -11.54
CA LEU A 84 -23.36 15.36 -10.71
C LEU A 84 -24.04 14.27 -11.59
N LYS A 85 -24.52 13.21 -10.99
CA LYS A 85 -25.30 12.15 -11.68
C LYS A 85 -26.52 12.67 -12.43
N ASN A 86 -27.11 13.76 -11.96
CA ASN A 86 -28.24 14.41 -12.64
C ASN A 86 -27.85 15.37 -13.78
N GLY A 87 -26.56 15.40 -14.16
CA GLY A 87 -26.01 16.21 -15.23
C GLY A 87 -25.68 17.66 -14.85
N LYS A 88 -25.97 18.11 -13.63
CA LYS A 88 -25.64 19.47 -13.20
C LYS A 88 -24.16 19.63 -12.91
N LYS A 89 -23.60 20.78 -13.25
CA LYS A 89 -22.19 21.09 -12.97
C LYS A 89 -21.95 21.42 -11.48
N VAL A 90 -20.83 20.97 -10.99
CA VAL A 90 -20.30 21.30 -9.65
C VAL A 90 -19.47 22.57 -9.77
N THR A 91 -19.96 23.68 -9.26
CA THR A 91 -19.35 25.01 -9.43
C THR A 91 -18.86 25.62 -8.14
N SER A 92 -19.05 24.94 -7.01
CA SER A 92 -18.57 25.44 -5.70
C SER A 92 -18.08 24.31 -4.81
N ALA A 93 -17.21 24.65 -3.86
CA ALA A 93 -16.75 23.75 -2.81
C ALA A 93 -17.91 23.16 -1.99
N GLU A 94 -18.98 23.94 -1.74
CA GLU A 94 -20.17 23.47 -1.03
C GLU A 94 -20.88 22.36 -1.78
N VAL A 95 -21.15 22.54 -3.09
CA VAL A 95 -21.79 21.51 -3.93
C VAL A 95 -20.90 20.27 -4.04
N TRP A 96 -19.57 20.46 -4.11
CA TRP A 96 -18.63 19.35 -4.05
C TRP A 96 -18.80 18.56 -2.75
N GLN A 97 -18.72 19.20 -1.59
CA GLN A 97 -18.75 18.52 -0.29
C GLN A 97 -20.10 17.88 0.03
N THR A 98 -21.19 18.54 -0.33
CA THR A 98 -22.55 18.11 0.06
C THR A 98 -23.23 17.19 -0.95
N GLN A 99 -22.79 17.18 -2.21
CA GLN A 99 -23.42 16.40 -3.28
C GLN A 99 -22.43 15.51 -4.01
N ARG A 100 -21.45 16.07 -4.73
CA ARG A 100 -20.60 15.28 -5.64
C ARG A 100 -19.72 14.27 -4.90
N ARG A 101 -19.04 14.70 -3.85
CA ARG A 101 -18.19 13.83 -3.05
C ARG A 101 -18.99 12.65 -2.45
N PRO A 102 -20.16 12.80 -1.85
CA PRO A 102 -21.03 11.69 -1.44
C PRO A 102 -21.45 10.77 -2.59
N GLU A 103 -21.79 11.31 -3.77
CA GLU A 103 -22.09 10.50 -4.96
C GLU A 103 -20.90 9.62 -5.38
N LEU A 104 -19.69 10.17 -5.41
CA LEU A 104 -18.50 9.43 -5.76
C LEU A 104 -18.16 8.35 -4.73
N ILE A 105 -18.25 8.68 -3.44
CA ILE A 105 -18.05 7.70 -2.36
C ILE A 105 -19.01 6.52 -2.54
N GLU A 106 -20.29 6.80 -2.76
CA GLU A 106 -21.32 5.78 -2.94
C GLU A 106 -21.02 4.86 -4.15
N GLU A 107 -20.58 5.44 -5.28
CA GLU A 107 -20.21 4.65 -6.47
C GLU A 107 -18.99 3.77 -6.21
N PHE A 108 -17.93 4.31 -5.61
CA PHE A 108 -16.74 3.54 -5.27
C PHE A 108 -17.03 2.45 -4.24
N GLU A 109 -17.85 2.73 -3.24
CA GLU A 109 -18.25 1.73 -2.25
C GLU A 109 -19.11 0.63 -2.87
N ARG A 110 -20.05 0.97 -3.72
CA ARG A 110 -20.92 -0.02 -4.35
C ARG A 110 -20.21 -0.87 -5.38
N GLU A 111 -19.40 -0.27 -6.24
CA GLU A 111 -18.90 -0.95 -7.45
C GLU A 111 -17.43 -1.37 -7.36
N VAL A 112 -16.60 -0.70 -6.54
CA VAL A 112 -15.16 -0.86 -6.63
C VAL A 112 -14.52 -1.43 -5.36
N TYR A 113 -14.67 -0.77 -4.22
CA TYR A 113 -13.94 -1.17 -2.99
C TYR A 113 -14.83 -1.81 -1.92
N GLY A 114 -16.12 -1.66 -2.01
CA GLY A 114 -17.13 -2.18 -1.09
C GLY A 114 -17.43 -1.26 0.09
N ARG A 115 -18.60 -1.46 0.67
CA ARG A 115 -19.14 -0.66 1.76
C ARG A 115 -18.57 -1.10 3.10
N LEU A 116 -18.26 -0.13 3.94
CA LEU A 116 -18.03 -0.43 5.34
C LEU A 116 -19.33 -0.83 6.03
N PRO A 117 -19.35 -1.92 6.81
CA PRO A 117 -20.52 -2.28 7.61
C PRO A 117 -20.85 -1.20 8.64
N LYS A 118 -22.13 -1.01 8.93
CA LYS A 118 -22.57 -0.02 9.93
C LYS A 118 -22.11 -0.37 11.36
N ASN A 119 -21.99 -1.65 11.67
CA ASN A 119 -21.66 -2.17 12.99
C ASN A 119 -20.28 -2.86 12.98
N ILE A 120 -19.23 -2.08 12.67
CA ILE A 120 -17.87 -2.60 12.79
C ILE A 120 -17.48 -2.65 14.27
N PRO A 121 -16.84 -3.75 14.74
CA PRO A 121 -16.40 -3.88 16.11
C PRO A 121 -15.42 -2.77 16.53
N LYS A 122 -15.46 -2.41 17.81
CA LYS A 122 -14.53 -1.45 18.40
C LYS A 122 -13.12 -2.01 18.45
N VAL A 123 -12.14 -1.12 18.41
CA VAL A 123 -10.71 -1.46 18.57
C VAL A 123 -10.21 -0.83 19.86
N THR A 124 -9.56 -1.64 20.68
CA THR A 124 -8.87 -1.20 21.89
C THR A 124 -7.37 -1.35 21.71
N TRP A 125 -6.65 -0.25 21.82
CA TRP A 125 -5.21 -0.23 21.63
C TRP A 125 -4.45 -0.55 22.90
N LYS A 126 -3.40 -1.36 22.78
CA LYS A 126 -2.45 -1.67 23.84
C LYS A 126 -1.03 -1.43 23.36
N VAL A 127 -0.22 -0.75 24.16
CA VAL A 127 1.21 -0.66 23.99
C VAL A 127 1.82 -1.94 24.58
N GLU A 128 2.30 -2.83 23.73
CA GLU A 128 2.87 -4.12 24.14
C GLU A 128 4.30 -3.99 24.64
N ALA A 129 5.06 -3.08 24.02
CA ALA A 129 6.43 -2.78 24.42
C ALA A 129 6.81 -1.37 23.97
N THR A 130 7.71 -0.77 24.73
CA THR A 130 8.37 0.51 24.40
C THR A 130 9.86 0.32 24.55
N ASP A 131 10.64 0.81 23.58
CA ASP A 131 12.08 0.72 23.60
C ASP A 131 12.71 2.04 23.16
N ASN A 132 13.90 2.33 23.71
CA ASN A 132 14.70 3.49 23.33
C ASN A 132 15.86 2.98 22.46
N GLU A 133 15.84 3.34 21.19
CA GLU A 133 16.75 2.84 20.17
C GLU A 133 17.34 3.95 19.31
N PHE A 134 18.12 3.56 18.34
CA PHE A 134 18.64 4.45 17.30
C PHE A 134 18.22 3.96 15.91
N VAL A 135 17.90 4.90 15.04
CA VAL A 135 17.78 4.67 13.59
C VAL A 135 18.87 5.51 12.93
N GLY A 136 19.85 4.86 12.34
CA GLY A 136 21.09 5.54 11.98
C GLY A 136 21.76 6.17 13.20
N ARG A 137 21.85 7.52 13.20
CA ARG A 137 22.40 8.31 14.36
C ARG A 137 21.33 9.04 15.14
N ILE A 138 20.07 8.79 14.87
CA ILE A 138 18.95 9.52 15.47
C ILE A 138 18.38 8.70 16.63
N PRO A 139 18.37 9.25 17.86
CA PRO A 139 17.75 8.58 18.99
C PRO A 139 16.22 8.62 18.81
N VAL A 140 15.59 7.48 19.08
CA VAL A 140 14.15 7.29 18.91
C VAL A 140 13.52 6.56 20.10
N ILE A 141 12.22 6.76 20.27
CA ILE A 141 11.37 5.89 21.06
C ILE A 141 10.50 5.06 20.10
N ALA A 142 10.55 3.75 20.25
CA ALA A 142 9.77 2.81 19.44
C ALA A 142 8.70 2.14 20.31
N LYS A 143 7.43 2.17 19.86
CA LYS A 143 6.28 1.58 20.57
C LYS A 143 5.68 0.48 19.71
N LYS A 144 5.71 -0.76 20.20
CA LYS A 144 4.98 -1.88 19.59
C LYS A 144 3.55 -1.88 20.10
N LEU A 145 2.60 -1.88 19.18
CA LEU A 145 1.19 -1.68 19.44
C LEU A 145 0.35 -2.82 18.86
N THR A 146 -0.67 -3.21 19.61
CA THR A 146 -1.72 -4.13 19.11
C THR A 146 -3.09 -3.50 19.35
N GLY A 147 -3.83 -3.34 18.26
CA GLY A 147 -5.24 -2.94 18.29
C GLY A 147 -6.14 -4.17 18.36
N HIS A 148 -6.64 -4.50 19.53
CA HIS A 148 -7.56 -5.62 19.74
C HIS A 148 -8.96 -5.26 19.23
N VAL A 149 -9.43 -6.01 18.23
CA VAL A 149 -10.77 -5.85 17.68
C VAL A 149 -11.74 -6.69 18.51
N ASP A 150 -12.83 -6.08 19.01
CA ASP A 150 -13.86 -6.79 19.76
C ASP A 150 -14.50 -7.89 18.90
N ASN A 151 -14.35 -9.13 19.35
CA ASN A 151 -14.88 -10.31 18.67
C ASN A 151 -16.00 -11.05 19.44
N ASN A 152 -16.60 -10.42 20.45
CA ASN A 152 -17.64 -11.04 21.27
C ASN A 152 -18.83 -11.54 20.44
N ALA A 153 -19.15 -10.86 19.32
CA ALA A 153 -20.24 -11.25 18.43
C ALA A 153 -19.93 -12.51 17.57
N TYR A 154 -18.64 -12.84 17.40
CA TYR A 154 -18.16 -14.02 16.68
C TYR A 154 -16.75 -14.45 17.16
N PRO A 155 -16.64 -15.14 18.32
CA PRO A 155 -15.35 -15.48 18.94
C PRO A 155 -14.45 -16.43 18.13
N SER A 156 -15.00 -17.09 17.11
CA SER A 156 -14.25 -17.98 16.22
C SER A 156 -13.21 -17.26 15.35
N VAL A 157 -13.30 -15.93 15.22
CA VAL A 157 -12.34 -15.09 14.49
C VAL A 157 -11.79 -14.05 15.45
N SER A 158 -10.46 -13.99 15.56
CA SER A 158 -9.75 -12.96 16.31
C SER A 158 -8.93 -12.10 15.37
N VAL A 159 -8.97 -10.78 15.56
CA VAL A 159 -8.22 -9.79 14.78
C VAL A 159 -7.43 -8.90 15.72
N GLY A 160 -6.14 -8.78 15.46
CA GLY A 160 -5.26 -7.88 16.21
C GLY A 160 -4.45 -7.04 15.22
N ILE A 161 -4.71 -5.73 15.17
CA ILE A 161 -4.01 -4.81 14.27
C ILE A 161 -2.61 -4.56 14.82
N ASN A 162 -1.58 -5.03 14.13
CA ASN A 162 -0.20 -4.86 14.53
C ASN A 162 0.39 -3.57 13.96
N MET A 163 0.99 -2.77 14.83
CA MET A 163 1.56 -1.46 14.48
C MET A 163 2.85 -1.19 15.26
N MET A 164 3.81 -0.50 14.63
CA MET A 164 5.03 0.01 15.23
C MET A 164 5.10 1.51 15.01
N LEU A 165 5.10 2.29 16.09
CA LEU A 165 5.30 3.74 16.05
C LEU A 165 6.74 4.06 16.47
N VAL A 166 7.45 4.84 15.65
CA VAL A 166 8.83 5.27 15.93
C VAL A 166 8.89 6.80 15.83
N LEU A 167 9.31 7.42 16.92
CA LEU A 167 9.35 8.88 17.07
C LEU A 167 10.76 9.33 17.42
N PRO A 168 11.27 10.43 16.81
CA PRO A 168 12.55 11.01 17.20
C PRO A 168 12.46 11.63 18.60
N THR A 169 13.48 11.42 19.45
CA THR A 169 13.53 11.98 20.81
C THR A 169 14.32 13.28 20.89
N ASN A 170 14.98 13.68 19.81
CA ASN A 170 15.77 14.92 19.69
C ASN A 170 15.00 16.10 19.07
N VAL A 171 13.67 16.03 19.05
CA VAL A 171 12.78 17.05 18.55
C VAL A 171 11.86 17.55 19.67
N LYS A 172 11.59 18.84 19.75
CA LYS A 172 10.67 19.41 20.73
C LYS A 172 9.25 19.47 20.16
N GLY A 173 8.27 19.06 20.97
CA GLY A 173 6.84 19.10 20.61
C GLY A 173 6.39 17.91 19.75
N PRO A 174 5.10 17.89 19.40
CA PRO A 174 4.54 16.83 18.59
C PRO A 174 5.04 16.89 17.14
N VAL A 175 5.28 15.72 16.54
CA VAL A 175 5.84 15.59 15.20
C VAL A 175 4.83 15.03 14.19
N PRO A 176 4.94 15.37 12.89
CA PRO A 176 4.25 14.66 11.82
C PRO A 176 4.63 13.19 11.81
N VAL A 177 3.72 12.32 11.40
CA VAL A 177 3.98 10.88 11.27
C VAL A 177 3.55 10.39 9.89
N LEU A 178 4.41 9.64 9.21
CA LEU A 178 4.05 8.92 8.00
C LEU A 178 3.72 7.47 8.37
N MET A 179 2.45 7.08 8.21
CA MET A 179 2.02 5.69 8.36
C MET A 179 2.29 4.93 7.06
N MET A 180 2.97 3.80 7.15
CA MET A 180 3.39 2.98 6.02
C MET A 180 2.82 1.58 6.15
N PHE A 181 2.23 1.05 5.09
CA PHE A 181 1.82 -0.34 5.06
C PHE A 181 3.04 -1.27 4.94
N GLY A 182 3.20 -2.18 5.91
CA GLY A 182 4.32 -3.11 5.94
C GLY A 182 4.35 -3.96 7.21
N ARG A 183 5.40 -4.73 7.39
CA ARG A 183 5.59 -5.54 8.60
C ARG A 183 6.22 -4.70 9.70
N PRO A 184 5.55 -4.52 10.85
CA PRO A 184 6.13 -3.82 11.98
C PRO A 184 7.33 -4.58 12.57
N SER A 185 8.43 -3.88 12.77
CA SER A 185 9.60 -4.40 13.47
C SER A 185 10.23 -3.30 14.30
N PHE A 186 10.81 -3.65 15.46
CA PHE A 186 11.65 -2.68 16.15
C PHE A 186 12.80 -2.25 15.24
N PRO A 187 13.24 -1.00 15.34
CA PRO A 187 14.50 -0.59 14.75
C PRO A 187 15.60 -1.56 15.18
N SER A 188 16.47 -1.93 14.25
CA SER A 188 17.61 -2.77 14.59
C SER A 188 18.51 -1.99 15.55
N PRO A 189 18.82 -2.52 16.75
CA PRO A 189 19.71 -1.84 17.67
C PRO A 189 21.07 -1.62 17.01
N ALA A 190 21.75 -0.55 17.42
CA ALA A 190 23.11 -0.30 17.00
C ALA A 190 23.97 -1.53 17.33
N GLN A 191 24.62 -2.10 16.33
CA GLN A 191 25.48 -3.25 16.56
C GLN A 191 26.80 -2.79 17.22
N PRO A 192 27.32 -3.54 18.17
CA PRO A 192 28.60 -3.23 18.77
C PRO A 192 29.71 -3.30 17.71
N ASN A 193 30.70 -2.43 17.83
CA ASN A 193 31.90 -2.54 17.02
C ASN A 193 32.63 -3.89 17.30
N ASN A 194 33.63 -4.23 16.51
CA ASN A 194 34.31 -5.52 16.64
C ASN A 194 34.94 -5.72 18.02
N GLU A 195 35.51 -4.68 18.60
CA GLU A 195 36.15 -4.76 19.95
C GLU A 195 35.11 -5.02 21.02
N ASP A 196 34.02 -4.29 21.05
CA ASP A 196 32.92 -4.46 21.98
C ASP A 196 32.23 -5.82 21.82
N PHE A 197 32.05 -6.27 20.56
CA PHE A 197 31.51 -7.60 20.27
C PHE A 197 32.37 -8.70 20.87
N GLU A 198 33.71 -8.63 20.71
CA GLU A 198 34.62 -9.63 21.29
C GLU A 198 34.60 -9.60 22.83
N LYS A 199 34.49 -8.41 23.44
CA LYS A 199 34.31 -8.30 24.93
C LYS A 199 33.02 -8.98 25.40
N ILE A 200 31.91 -8.71 24.71
CA ILE A 200 30.60 -9.33 25.02
C ILE A 200 30.67 -10.84 24.86
N ASN A 201 31.26 -11.31 23.75
CA ASN A 201 31.41 -12.73 23.47
C ASN A 201 32.28 -13.45 24.48
N ALA A 202 33.40 -12.85 24.88
CA ALA A 202 34.27 -13.38 25.97
C ALA A 202 33.53 -13.47 27.30
N ALA A 203 32.85 -12.40 27.71
CA ALA A 203 32.10 -12.39 28.97
C ALA A 203 30.98 -13.44 28.95
N PHE A 204 30.32 -13.65 27.80
CA PHE A 204 29.28 -14.68 27.67
C PHE A 204 29.85 -16.09 27.76
N LYS A 205 31.03 -16.36 27.13
CA LYS A 205 31.75 -17.64 27.26
C LYS A 205 32.10 -17.93 28.69
N GLU A 206 32.66 -16.94 29.41
CA GLU A 206 33.00 -17.10 30.87
C GLU A 206 31.76 -17.41 31.71
N MET A 207 30.64 -16.71 31.44
CA MET A 207 29.39 -16.96 32.16
C MET A 207 28.89 -18.39 31.90
N LEU A 208 28.96 -18.89 30.68
CA LEU A 208 28.57 -20.25 30.31
C LEU A 208 29.46 -21.29 30.98
N ILE A 209 30.80 -21.09 31.01
CA ILE A 209 31.73 -21.99 31.70
C ILE A 209 31.49 -21.99 33.21
N LYS A 210 31.18 -20.83 33.81
CA LYS A 210 30.86 -20.73 35.22
C LYS A 210 29.56 -21.46 35.58
N SER A 211 28.55 -21.43 34.69
CA SER A 211 27.27 -22.12 34.91
C SER A 211 27.38 -23.62 34.63
N ASN A 212 28.21 -24.03 33.66
CA ASN A 212 28.46 -25.42 33.30
C ASN A 212 29.95 -25.60 32.92
N PRO A 213 30.81 -26.15 33.83
CA PRO A 213 32.25 -26.30 33.60
C PRO A 213 32.62 -27.14 32.35
N GLU A 214 31.74 -28.05 31.90
CA GLU A 214 31.98 -28.87 30.68
C GLU A 214 32.06 -28.03 29.42
N MET A 215 31.42 -26.84 29.41
CA MET A 215 31.46 -25.92 28.27
C MET A 215 32.86 -25.45 27.93
N LYS A 216 33.80 -25.48 28.92
CA LYS A 216 35.19 -25.13 28.63
C LYS A 216 35.83 -26.05 27.61
N ALA A 217 35.66 -27.36 27.74
CA ALA A 217 36.20 -28.33 26.78
C ALA A 217 35.62 -28.14 25.37
N ILE A 218 34.36 -27.71 25.26
CA ILE A 218 33.70 -27.43 24.00
C ILE A 218 34.28 -26.17 23.33
N PHE A 219 34.47 -25.09 24.11
CA PHE A 219 35.05 -23.85 23.57
C PHE A 219 36.53 -24.03 23.20
N ASP A 220 37.28 -24.81 23.99
CA ASP A 220 38.68 -25.16 23.66
C ASP A 220 38.77 -25.95 22.35
N LYS A 221 37.82 -26.86 22.10
CA LYS A 221 37.72 -27.63 20.85
C LYS A 221 37.31 -26.77 19.64
N TYR A 222 36.51 -25.72 19.86
CA TYR A 222 36.00 -24.82 18.84
C TYR A 222 36.32 -23.35 19.15
N PRO A 223 37.58 -22.93 19.12
CA PRO A 223 37.99 -21.60 19.58
C PRO A 223 37.39 -20.45 18.78
N ALA A 224 37.14 -20.68 17.47
CA ALA A 224 36.53 -19.70 16.57
C ALA A 224 35.00 -19.60 16.72
N TYR A 225 34.38 -20.49 17.48
CA TYR A 225 32.94 -20.45 17.69
C TYR A 225 32.55 -19.26 18.59
N SER A 226 31.56 -18.50 18.14
CA SER A 226 30.93 -17.42 18.93
C SER A 226 29.53 -17.85 19.34
N PRO A 227 29.21 -17.95 20.64
CA PRO A 227 27.87 -18.20 21.12
C PRO A 227 26.94 -16.98 20.93
N VAL A 228 27.50 -15.81 20.70
CA VAL A 228 26.74 -14.59 20.36
C VAL A 228 26.72 -14.44 18.84
N ALA A 229 25.50 -14.44 18.27
CA ALA A 229 25.35 -14.24 16.84
C ALA A 229 25.70 -12.78 16.46
N ARG A 230 26.57 -12.58 15.48
CA ARG A 230 26.73 -11.28 14.81
C ARG A 230 25.49 -11.07 13.93
N GLY A 231 24.73 -10.04 14.26
CA GLY A 231 23.59 -9.46 13.57
C GLY A 231 23.05 -10.15 12.32
N SER A 232 21.83 -9.86 12.04
CA SER A 232 20.92 -10.42 11.03
C SER A 232 21.55 -11.06 9.79
N LEU A 233 20.95 -12.18 9.37
CA LEU A 233 21.09 -12.72 8.02
C LEU A 233 20.95 -11.60 6.98
N PRO A 234 21.74 -11.64 5.89
CA PRO A 234 21.55 -10.71 4.79
C PRO A 234 20.09 -10.67 4.40
N ASN A 235 19.49 -9.48 4.42
CA ASN A 235 18.14 -9.32 3.90
C ASN A 235 18.20 -9.43 2.37
N PHE A 236 17.96 -10.62 1.83
CA PHE A 236 17.93 -10.86 0.38
C PHE A 236 16.88 -10.03 -0.35
N PHE A 237 15.97 -9.40 0.39
CA PHE A 237 14.94 -8.49 -0.13
C PHE A 237 15.22 -7.02 0.21
N ALA A 238 16.39 -6.71 0.77
CA ALA A 238 16.76 -5.31 0.93
C ALA A 238 16.85 -4.67 -0.47
N PRO A 239 16.25 -3.50 -0.68
CA PRO A 239 16.45 -2.73 -1.89
C PRO A 239 17.95 -2.57 -2.14
N LEU A 240 18.40 -2.69 -3.39
CA LEU A 240 19.78 -2.37 -3.75
C LEU A 240 20.07 -0.95 -3.24
N PRO A 241 21.25 -0.71 -2.66
CA PRO A 241 21.59 0.62 -2.19
C PRO A 241 21.45 1.62 -3.35
N THR A 242 20.52 2.55 -3.22
CA THR A 242 20.30 3.62 -4.21
C THR A 242 21.26 4.79 -4.03
N GLY A 243 22.12 4.73 -3.02
CA GLY A 243 22.93 5.85 -2.56
C GLY A 243 22.24 6.74 -1.51
N ASP A 244 20.91 6.67 -1.40
CA ASP A 244 20.14 7.41 -0.41
C ASP A 244 19.95 6.60 0.89
N SER A 245 19.89 7.29 2.03
CA SER A 245 19.50 6.67 3.31
C SER A 245 18.07 6.11 3.22
N PRO A 246 17.73 5.04 4.00
CA PRO A 246 16.36 4.53 4.07
C PRO A 246 15.33 5.62 4.35
N GLY A 247 14.13 5.52 3.80
CA GLY A 247 13.08 6.52 3.96
C GLY A 247 12.73 6.81 5.41
N SER A 248 12.73 5.79 6.28
CA SER A 248 12.55 5.94 7.73
C SER A 248 13.64 6.81 8.39
N GLU A 249 14.89 6.66 7.97
CA GLU A 249 16.00 7.47 8.46
C GLU A 249 15.88 8.92 7.97
N GLN A 250 15.49 9.12 6.71
CA GLN A 250 15.26 10.45 6.14
C GLN A 250 14.11 11.17 6.86
N LEU A 251 13.00 10.48 7.17
CA LEU A 251 11.88 11.04 7.95
C LEU A 251 12.35 11.52 9.33
N LEU A 252 13.03 10.66 10.07
CA LEU A 252 13.54 10.99 11.40
C LEU A 252 14.57 12.13 11.36
N ALA A 253 15.44 12.17 10.35
CA ALA A 253 16.39 13.26 10.14
C ALA A 253 15.69 14.59 9.94
N ALA A 254 14.55 14.60 9.24
CA ALA A 254 13.70 15.78 9.07
C ALA A 254 12.81 16.09 10.29
N GLY A 255 12.90 15.32 11.35
CA GLY A 255 12.11 15.49 12.58
C GLY A 255 10.70 14.87 12.51
N TRP A 256 10.41 14.07 11.50
CA TRP A 256 9.17 13.30 11.39
C TRP A 256 9.30 11.99 12.17
N GLY A 257 8.19 11.47 12.68
CA GLY A 257 8.06 10.07 13.04
C GLY A 257 7.59 9.22 11.87
N TYR A 258 7.65 7.91 12.03
CA TYR A 258 6.99 6.98 11.14
C TYR A 258 6.22 5.91 11.90
N CYS A 259 5.23 5.33 11.26
CA CYS A 259 4.44 4.25 11.83
C CYS A 259 4.28 3.15 10.77
N THR A 260 4.65 1.90 11.10
CA THR A 260 4.42 0.76 10.22
C THR A 260 3.21 -0.03 10.71
N ILE A 261 2.24 -0.29 9.84
CA ILE A 261 1.04 -1.08 10.13
C ILE A 261 0.99 -2.31 9.23
N ASP A 262 0.72 -3.49 9.82
CA ASP A 262 0.64 -4.76 9.09
C ASP A 262 -0.75 -4.99 8.49
N PRO A 263 -0.93 -4.87 7.17
CA PRO A 263 -2.22 -5.11 6.52
C PRO A 263 -2.70 -6.56 6.71
N SER A 264 -1.77 -7.52 6.77
CA SER A 264 -2.09 -8.94 6.90
C SER A 264 -2.67 -9.29 8.27
N SER A 265 -2.37 -8.50 9.30
CA SER A 265 -2.96 -8.62 10.63
C SER A 265 -4.42 -8.15 10.68
N ILE A 266 -4.85 -7.35 9.72
CA ILE A 266 -6.20 -6.83 9.57
C ILE A 266 -7.02 -7.78 8.69
N GLN A 267 -6.50 -8.05 7.48
CA GLN A 267 -7.13 -8.87 6.46
C GLN A 267 -6.06 -9.54 5.60
N ALA A 268 -6.14 -10.86 5.43
CA ALA A 268 -5.21 -11.59 4.59
C ALA A 268 -5.32 -11.18 3.11
N ASP A 269 -4.17 -11.18 2.42
CA ASP A 269 -4.02 -10.82 1.01
C ASP A 269 -4.30 -12.03 0.09
N ASN A 270 -5.48 -12.61 0.22
CA ASN A 270 -5.96 -13.71 -0.62
C ASN A 270 -7.47 -13.95 -0.42
N GLY A 271 -8.11 -14.61 -1.40
CA GLY A 271 -9.54 -14.90 -1.35
C GLY A 271 -9.93 -15.86 -0.22
N ALA A 272 -9.07 -16.82 0.15
CA ALA A 272 -9.32 -17.73 1.27
C ALA A 272 -9.46 -17.03 2.63
N GLY A 273 -8.90 -15.82 2.74
CA GLY A 273 -8.97 -15.00 3.94
C GLY A 273 -10.26 -14.19 4.08
N LEU A 274 -11.12 -14.13 3.06
CA LEU A 274 -12.32 -13.28 3.09
C LEU A 274 -13.40 -13.73 4.09
N THR A 275 -13.37 -14.98 4.51
CA THR A 275 -14.20 -15.53 5.60
C THR A 275 -13.49 -15.47 6.97
N LYS A 276 -12.32 -14.84 7.02
CA LYS A 276 -11.46 -14.67 8.20
C LYS A 276 -11.06 -13.18 8.30
N GLY A 277 -10.14 -12.84 9.21
CA GLY A 277 -9.74 -11.44 9.40
C GLY A 277 -10.94 -10.56 9.73
N ILE A 278 -10.83 -9.26 9.51
CA ILE A 278 -11.91 -8.31 9.88
C ILE A 278 -13.17 -8.52 9.04
N ILE A 279 -13.04 -8.87 7.77
CA ILE A 279 -14.19 -9.15 6.90
C ILE A 279 -14.96 -10.36 7.43
N GLY A 280 -14.25 -11.46 7.71
CA GLY A 280 -14.86 -12.67 8.26
C GLY A 280 -15.42 -12.51 9.67
N LEU A 281 -14.79 -11.68 10.52
CA LEU A 281 -15.33 -11.36 11.84
C LEU A 281 -16.70 -10.68 11.72
N VAL A 282 -16.81 -9.66 10.87
CA VAL A 282 -18.07 -8.90 10.68
C VAL A 282 -19.13 -9.76 10.01
N ASN A 283 -18.77 -10.57 9.04
CA ASN A 283 -19.70 -11.45 8.31
C ASN A 283 -19.92 -12.81 9.01
N LYS A 284 -19.38 -12.98 10.22
CA LYS A 284 -19.52 -14.23 11.01
C LYS A 284 -19.10 -15.48 10.23
N GLY A 285 -17.98 -15.38 9.53
CA GLY A 285 -17.42 -16.46 8.71
C GLY A 285 -18.19 -16.75 7.41
N GLN A 286 -19.21 -15.97 7.08
CA GLN A 286 -19.98 -16.13 5.83
C GLN A 286 -19.28 -15.46 4.64
N TYR A 287 -19.61 -15.91 3.44
CA TYR A 287 -19.17 -15.26 2.21
C TYR A 287 -19.68 -13.82 2.12
N ARG A 288 -18.90 -12.96 1.47
CA ARG A 288 -19.26 -11.56 1.22
C ARG A 288 -20.50 -11.46 0.32
N LYS A 289 -21.26 -10.40 0.51
CA LYS A 289 -22.24 -9.92 -0.47
C LYS A 289 -21.52 -9.14 -1.58
N PRO A 290 -22.20 -8.90 -2.73
CA PRO A 290 -21.58 -8.21 -3.85
C PRO A 290 -21.04 -6.81 -3.58
N ASP A 291 -21.62 -6.06 -2.65
CA ASP A 291 -21.21 -4.71 -2.25
C ASP A 291 -20.47 -4.66 -0.89
N ASP A 292 -20.16 -5.80 -0.29
CA ASP A 292 -19.30 -5.86 0.89
C ASP A 292 -17.85 -5.48 0.54
N TRP A 293 -17.15 -4.93 1.52
CA TRP A 293 -15.78 -4.46 1.38
C TRP A 293 -14.77 -5.53 0.95
N GLY A 294 -13.81 -5.09 0.11
CA GLY A 294 -12.64 -5.87 -0.25
C GLY A 294 -11.47 -5.62 0.71
N ALA A 295 -10.37 -6.34 0.49
CA ALA A 295 -9.19 -6.23 1.34
C ALA A 295 -8.59 -4.81 1.33
N LEU A 296 -8.59 -4.09 0.18
CA LEU A 296 -8.10 -2.71 0.12
C LEU A 296 -8.88 -1.78 1.07
N ARG A 297 -10.20 -1.93 1.10
CA ARG A 297 -11.07 -1.14 1.99
C ARG A 297 -10.90 -1.55 3.47
N ALA A 298 -10.64 -2.84 3.72
CA ALA A 298 -10.37 -3.36 5.06
C ALA A 298 -9.01 -2.85 5.58
N TRP A 299 -7.97 -2.81 4.75
CA TRP A 299 -6.67 -2.23 5.12
C TRP A 299 -6.78 -0.73 5.39
N ALA A 300 -7.54 0.00 4.56
CA ALA A 300 -7.84 1.41 4.79
C ALA A 300 -8.58 1.65 6.11
N TRP A 301 -9.54 0.79 6.47
CA TRP A 301 -10.19 0.83 7.76
C TRP A 301 -9.19 0.60 8.90
N GLY A 302 -8.31 -0.40 8.78
CA GLY A 302 -7.29 -0.67 9.79
C GLY A 302 -6.34 0.51 9.99
N ALA A 303 -5.91 1.17 8.90
CA ALA A 303 -5.11 2.40 8.96
C ALA A 303 -5.85 3.53 9.69
N ALA A 304 -7.15 3.70 9.42
CA ALA A 304 -8.00 4.66 10.16
C ALA A 304 -8.07 4.34 11.66
N ARG A 305 -8.10 3.04 12.04
CA ARG A 305 -8.01 2.63 13.46
C ARG A 305 -6.64 2.91 14.05
N GLY A 306 -5.56 2.73 13.26
CA GLY A 306 -4.21 3.15 13.65
C GLY A 306 -4.13 4.65 13.93
N LEU A 307 -4.78 5.46 13.09
CA LEU A 307 -4.86 6.91 13.31
C LEU A 307 -5.61 7.27 14.61
N ASP A 308 -6.65 6.50 15.01
CA ASP A 308 -7.32 6.71 16.30
C ASP A 308 -6.34 6.61 17.48
N TYR A 309 -5.36 5.69 17.42
CA TYR A 309 -4.31 5.61 18.43
C TYR A 309 -3.37 6.82 18.34
N LEU A 310 -2.92 7.19 17.13
CA LEU A 310 -2.00 8.31 16.93
C LEU A 310 -2.59 9.64 17.44
N GLU A 311 -3.91 9.82 17.37
CA GLU A 311 -4.61 10.97 17.95
C GLU A 311 -4.53 11.03 19.48
N THR A 312 -4.24 9.91 20.15
CA THR A 312 -4.08 9.86 21.61
C THR A 312 -2.64 10.04 22.09
N ASP A 313 -1.65 9.93 21.19
CA ASP A 313 -0.23 10.04 21.54
C ASP A 313 0.23 11.52 21.53
N PRO A 314 0.59 12.12 22.67
CA PRO A 314 0.92 13.55 22.75
C PRO A 314 2.17 13.94 21.98
N ALA A 315 3.01 12.98 21.58
CA ALA A 315 4.21 13.23 20.77
C ALA A 315 3.90 13.26 19.26
N VAL A 316 2.65 12.99 18.84
CA VAL A 316 2.21 12.99 17.46
C VAL A 316 1.38 14.23 17.15
N ASP A 317 1.72 14.97 16.10
CA ASP A 317 0.83 15.97 15.52
C ASP A 317 -0.22 15.25 14.64
N ALA A 318 -1.32 14.87 15.26
CA ALA A 318 -2.38 14.10 14.60
C ALA A 318 -3.00 14.79 13.37
N LYS A 319 -2.85 16.12 13.25
CA LYS A 319 -3.29 16.88 12.07
C LYS A 319 -2.31 16.78 10.89
N LYS A 320 -1.14 16.20 11.12
CA LYS A 320 -0.08 16.02 10.14
C LYS A 320 0.32 14.55 9.98
N VAL A 321 -0.65 13.65 10.08
CA VAL A 321 -0.43 12.22 9.81
C VAL A 321 -0.66 11.94 8.34
N GLY A 322 0.31 11.28 7.72
CA GLY A 322 0.27 10.83 6.33
C GLY A 322 0.11 9.33 6.21
N ILE A 323 -0.18 8.88 4.99
CA ILE A 323 -0.26 7.45 4.61
C ILE A 323 0.64 7.19 3.40
N GLU A 324 1.36 6.09 3.39
CA GLU A 324 2.26 5.68 2.32
C GLU A 324 2.03 4.21 1.96
N GLY A 325 2.30 3.87 0.71
CA GLY A 325 2.38 2.50 0.23
C GLY A 325 2.81 2.42 -1.22
N VAL A 326 3.42 1.26 -1.56
CA VAL A 326 3.85 0.91 -2.92
C VAL A 326 3.04 -0.27 -3.42
N SER A 327 2.78 -0.35 -4.73
CA SER A 327 2.08 -1.47 -5.34
C SER A 327 0.64 -1.62 -4.82
N ARG A 328 0.22 -2.82 -4.41
CA ARG A 328 -1.07 -3.05 -3.74
C ARG A 328 -1.26 -2.20 -2.48
N TYR A 329 -0.17 -1.90 -1.77
CA TYR A 329 -0.22 -0.99 -0.63
C TYR A 329 -0.34 0.47 -1.05
N GLY A 330 0.15 0.83 -2.25
CA GLY A 330 -0.16 2.11 -2.88
C GLY A 330 -1.64 2.24 -3.25
N LYS A 331 -2.28 1.15 -3.75
CA LYS A 331 -3.74 1.10 -3.92
C LYS A 331 -4.44 1.36 -2.58
N ALA A 332 -4.03 0.65 -1.51
CA ALA A 332 -4.60 0.80 -0.16
C ALA A 332 -4.37 2.19 0.42
N ALA A 333 -3.19 2.80 0.22
CA ALA A 333 -2.87 4.14 0.68
C ALA A 333 -3.77 5.20 -0.01
N LEU A 334 -3.99 5.08 -1.32
CA LEU A 334 -4.91 5.97 -2.03
C LEU A 334 -6.37 5.81 -1.54
N VAL A 335 -6.82 4.56 -1.36
CA VAL A 335 -8.15 4.28 -0.79
C VAL A 335 -8.25 4.86 0.62
N THR A 336 -7.22 4.70 1.45
CA THR A 336 -7.17 5.30 2.79
C THR A 336 -7.32 6.82 2.72
N LEU A 337 -6.49 7.48 1.91
CA LEU A 337 -6.52 8.94 1.77
C LEU A 337 -7.87 9.43 1.25
N ALA A 338 -8.49 8.74 0.28
CA ALA A 338 -9.77 9.15 -0.30
C ALA A 338 -10.94 9.03 0.70
N PHE A 339 -10.99 7.96 1.49
CA PHE A 339 -12.12 7.64 2.35
C PHE A 339 -11.96 8.08 3.81
N GLU A 340 -10.73 8.31 4.30
CA GLU A 340 -10.48 8.78 5.66
C GLU A 340 -9.93 10.23 5.63
N PRO A 341 -10.78 11.23 5.86
CA PRO A 341 -10.41 12.63 5.69
C PRO A 341 -9.39 13.15 6.73
N ARG A 342 -9.15 12.43 7.81
CA ARG A 342 -8.18 12.82 8.85
C ARG A 342 -6.72 12.65 8.42
N PHE A 343 -6.42 11.78 7.44
CA PHE A 343 -5.09 11.76 6.85
C PHE A 343 -4.85 13.03 6.02
N SER A 344 -3.79 13.74 6.33
CA SER A 344 -3.48 15.04 5.70
C SER A 344 -2.71 14.92 4.39
N ILE A 345 -2.02 13.79 4.17
CA ILE A 345 -1.10 13.59 3.05
C ILE A 345 -1.01 12.11 2.67
N GLY A 346 -0.83 11.83 1.38
CA GLY A 346 -0.52 10.49 0.88
C GLY A 346 0.70 10.50 -0.04
N LEU A 347 1.59 9.49 0.12
CA LEU A 347 2.63 9.10 -0.83
C LEU A 347 2.20 7.79 -1.50
N ILE A 348 1.80 7.88 -2.76
CA ILE A 348 1.17 6.78 -3.50
C ILE A 348 2.15 6.26 -4.55
N GLY A 349 2.84 5.17 -4.22
CA GLY A 349 3.90 4.59 -5.04
C GLY A 349 3.40 3.47 -5.96
N SER A 350 3.69 3.54 -7.26
CA SER A 350 3.56 2.46 -8.26
C SER A 350 2.28 1.62 -8.09
N SER A 351 1.14 2.30 -7.91
CA SER A 351 -0.09 1.64 -7.44
C SER A 351 -0.86 0.88 -8.53
N GLY A 352 -0.65 1.17 -9.81
CA GLY A 352 -1.31 0.49 -10.91
C GLY A 352 -2.85 0.61 -10.92
N LYS A 353 -3.51 -0.30 -11.59
CA LYS A 353 -4.97 -0.35 -11.71
C LYS A 353 -5.62 -0.77 -10.39
N GLY A 354 -6.74 -0.13 -10.04
CA GLY A 354 -7.29 -0.22 -8.67
C GLY A 354 -6.59 0.70 -7.66
N GLY A 355 -5.62 1.50 -8.14
CA GLY A 355 -5.00 2.62 -7.48
C GLY A 355 -5.11 3.88 -8.35
N THR A 356 -3.97 4.47 -8.74
CA THR A 356 -3.97 5.71 -9.54
C THR A 356 -4.15 5.52 -11.04
N THR A 357 -4.02 4.29 -11.58
CA THR A 357 -4.15 4.01 -13.03
C THR A 357 -5.60 3.87 -13.46
N LEU A 358 -5.98 4.53 -14.55
CA LEU A 358 -7.34 4.50 -15.13
C LEU A 358 -7.84 3.08 -15.39
N HIS A 359 -9.02 2.73 -14.89
CA HIS A 359 -9.66 1.42 -15.07
C HIS A 359 -10.03 1.15 -16.54
N ARG A 360 -10.51 2.17 -17.25
CA ARG A 360 -10.98 2.04 -18.64
C ARG A 360 -9.87 1.99 -19.67
N ARG A 361 -8.63 2.24 -19.28
CA ARG A 361 -7.46 2.15 -20.12
C ARG A 361 -6.99 0.68 -20.22
N VAL A 362 -6.69 0.22 -21.43
CA VAL A 362 -6.24 -1.16 -21.72
C VAL A 362 -4.76 -1.14 -22.04
N PHE A 363 -3.93 -1.03 -21.01
CA PHE A 363 -2.48 -1.08 -21.10
C PHE A 363 -1.94 -1.80 -19.85
N GLY A 364 -1.06 -2.78 -20.03
CA GLY A 364 -0.52 -3.56 -18.90
C GLY A 364 -1.60 -4.27 -18.09
N GLU A 365 -1.67 -3.95 -16.78
CA GLU A 365 -2.70 -4.44 -15.87
C GLU A 365 -4.10 -4.03 -16.34
N ALA A 366 -4.99 -5.00 -16.44
CA ALA A 366 -6.36 -4.78 -16.92
C ALA A 366 -7.37 -5.04 -15.78
N VAL A 367 -8.61 -4.62 -16.00
CA VAL A 367 -9.74 -4.94 -15.09
C VAL A 367 -9.86 -6.46 -14.91
N GLU A 368 -9.59 -7.23 -15.96
CA GLU A 368 -9.59 -8.70 -15.94
C GLU A 368 -8.56 -9.29 -14.97
N SER A 369 -7.43 -8.62 -14.71
CA SER A 369 -6.46 -9.03 -13.69
C SER A 369 -7.09 -8.96 -12.31
N LEU A 370 -7.76 -7.84 -12.00
CA LEU A 370 -8.41 -7.57 -10.71
C LEU A 370 -9.73 -8.35 -10.52
N THR A 371 -10.29 -8.95 -11.57
CA THR A 371 -11.48 -9.82 -11.48
C THR A 371 -11.13 -11.31 -11.48
N GLY A 372 -9.87 -11.65 -11.77
CA GLY A 372 -9.32 -12.99 -11.68
C GLY A 372 -9.20 -13.48 -10.23
N SER A 373 -9.16 -14.81 -10.02
CA SER A 373 -9.11 -15.41 -8.69
C SER A 373 -7.87 -15.03 -7.86
N GLY A 374 -6.83 -14.50 -8.48
CA GLY A 374 -5.60 -14.05 -7.80
C GLY A 374 -5.76 -12.73 -7.05
N GLU A 375 -6.61 -11.82 -7.53
CA GLU A 375 -6.64 -10.41 -7.07
C GLU A 375 -8.04 -9.89 -6.72
N TYR A 376 -9.13 -10.59 -7.11
CA TYR A 376 -10.51 -10.14 -6.88
C TYR A 376 -10.84 -9.81 -5.42
N HIS A 377 -10.11 -10.38 -4.48
CA HIS A 377 -10.31 -10.17 -3.04
C HIS A 377 -9.98 -8.74 -2.60
N TRP A 378 -9.20 -8.00 -3.39
CA TRP A 378 -8.93 -6.59 -3.13
C TRP A 378 -10.16 -5.72 -3.28
N MET A 379 -11.04 -6.07 -4.20
CA MET A 379 -12.18 -5.28 -4.65
C MET A 379 -13.49 -5.76 -4.02
N ALA A 380 -14.55 -4.95 -4.14
CA ALA A 380 -15.92 -5.40 -3.91
C ALA A 380 -16.29 -6.54 -4.86
N GLY A 381 -17.22 -7.41 -4.47
CA GLY A 381 -17.75 -8.44 -5.37
C GLY A 381 -18.32 -7.87 -6.65
N ASN A 382 -19.03 -6.74 -6.59
CA ASN A 382 -19.59 -6.05 -7.74
C ASN A 382 -18.58 -5.71 -8.83
N TYR A 383 -17.29 -5.55 -8.49
CA TYR A 383 -16.25 -5.26 -9.45
C TYR A 383 -16.06 -6.38 -10.49
N LEU A 384 -16.41 -7.64 -10.15
CA LEU A 384 -16.34 -8.76 -11.08
C LEU A 384 -17.20 -8.55 -12.34
N LYS A 385 -18.26 -7.73 -12.24
CA LYS A 385 -19.12 -7.39 -13.39
C LYS A 385 -18.33 -6.87 -14.58
N TYR A 386 -17.26 -6.12 -14.33
CA TYR A 386 -16.48 -5.42 -15.37
C TYR A 386 -15.46 -6.31 -16.08
N GLY A 387 -15.25 -7.53 -15.59
CA GLY A 387 -14.49 -8.59 -16.24
C GLY A 387 -15.36 -9.64 -16.95
N THR A 388 -16.69 -9.46 -17.04
CA THR A 388 -17.59 -10.49 -17.57
C THR A 388 -17.45 -10.68 -19.07
N GLU A 389 -17.41 -11.95 -19.50
CA GLU A 389 -17.64 -12.36 -20.87
C GLU A 389 -19.09 -12.76 -21.07
N GLU A 390 -19.64 -13.58 -20.14
CA GLU A 390 -21.03 -14.06 -20.19
C GLU A 390 -21.70 -13.93 -18.83
N SER A 391 -22.84 -13.22 -18.80
CA SER A 391 -23.67 -13.04 -17.60
C SER A 391 -25.13 -12.75 -17.97
N GLY A 392 -26.03 -12.75 -16.98
CA GLY A 392 -27.43 -12.36 -17.16
C GLY A 392 -27.63 -10.88 -17.53
N PHE A 393 -26.62 -10.02 -17.31
CA PHE A 393 -26.63 -8.60 -17.64
C PHE A 393 -25.71 -8.24 -18.83
N GLY A 394 -25.19 -9.25 -19.54
CA GLY A 394 -24.31 -9.10 -20.70
C GLY A 394 -22.84 -8.91 -20.34
N LYS A 395 -22.03 -8.60 -21.37
CA LYS A 395 -20.60 -8.29 -21.26
C LYS A 395 -20.42 -6.86 -20.75
N LYS A 396 -19.53 -6.69 -19.75
CA LYS A 396 -19.09 -5.38 -19.26
C LYS A 396 -17.56 -5.30 -19.23
N THR A 397 -17.06 -4.08 -19.36
CA THR A 397 -15.64 -3.76 -19.39
C THR A 397 -15.31 -2.60 -18.45
N GLY A 398 -14.06 -2.19 -18.32
CA GLY A 398 -13.68 -1.00 -17.61
C GLY A 398 -14.37 0.28 -18.10
N CYS A 399 -14.79 0.32 -19.38
CA CYS A 399 -15.54 1.45 -19.95
C CYS A 399 -16.96 1.60 -19.36
N ASP A 400 -17.51 0.52 -18.81
CA ASP A 400 -18.85 0.53 -18.21
C ASP A 400 -18.84 0.95 -16.72
N LEU A 401 -17.66 1.17 -16.12
CA LEU A 401 -17.57 1.70 -14.76
C LEU A 401 -18.10 3.14 -14.72
N SER A 402 -18.95 3.41 -13.73
CA SER A 402 -19.51 4.74 -13.49
C SER A 402 -18.53 5.75 -12.89
N VAL A 403 -17.38 5.25 -12.40
CA VAL A 403 -16.29 6.03 -11.80
C VAL A 403 -14.94 5.53 -12.33
N ASP A 404 -13.88 6.35 -12.16
CA ASP A 404 -12.53 5.93 -12.52
C ASP A 404 -11.49 6.53 -11.55
N SER A 405 -10.24 6.08 -11.65
CA SER A 405 -9.16 6.41 -10.73
C SER A 405 -8.92 7.91 -10.54
N HIS A 406 -9.15 8.74 -11.56
CA HIS A 406 -9.04 10.21 -11.44
C HIS A 406 -10.05 10.78 -10.43
N GLU A 407 -11.25 10.20 -10.33
CA GLU A 407 -12.24 10.60 -9.33
C GLU A 407 -11.87 10.12 -7.93
N LEU A 408 -11.18 8.97 -7.79
CA LEU A 408 -10.61 8.54 -6.51
C LEU A 408 -9.52 9.49 -6.03
N ILE A 409 -8.62 9.92 -6.93
CA ILE A 409 -7.60 10.95 -6.63
C ILE A 409 -8.28 12.27 -6.27
N ALA A 410 -9.35 12.65 -6.97
CA ALA A 410 -10.13 13.86 -6.69
C ALA A 410 -10.77 13.85 -5.30
N LEU A 411 -11.18 12.68 -4.77
CA LEU A 411 -11.67 12.55 -3.39
C LEU A 411 -10.62 12.90 -2.33
N CYS A 412 -9.33 12.91 -2.70
CA CYS A 412 -8.27 13.35 -1.80
C CYS A 412 -8.20 14.87 -1.67
N ALA A 413 -8.72 15.63 -2.65
CA ALA A 413 -8.68 17.10 -2.65
C ALA A 413 -9.45 17.70 -1.44
N PRO A 414 -8.94 18.80 -0.84
CA PRO A 414 -7.75 19.56 -1.18
C PRO A 414 -6.47 19.10 -0.47
N ARG A 415 -6.47 17.92 0.15
CA ARG A 415 -5.34 17.35 0.92
C ARG A 415 -4.17 16.99 0.00
N LEU A 416 -3.01 16.81 0.60
CA LEU A 416 -1.78 16.56 -0.13
C LEU A 416 -1.77 15.11 -0.70
N CYS A 417 -1.56 14.99 -2.01
CA CYS A 417 -1.48 13.71 -2.70
C CYS A 417 -0.25 13.70 -3.63
N TYR A 418 0.74 12.88 -3.29
CA TYR A 418 1.97 12.71 -4.07
C TYR A 418 1.91 11.37 -4.80
N VAL A 419 1.76 11.37 -6.11
CA VAL A 419 1.74 10.17 -6.96
C VAL A 419 3.13 9.93 -7.53
N SER A 420 3.62 8.70 -7.38
CA SER A 420 5.00 8.32 -7.70
C SER A 420 5.05 7.00 -8.47
N TYR A 421 5.98 6.93 -9.44
CA TYR A 421 6.32 5.71 -10.15
C TYR A 421 7.83 5.62 -10.40
N GLY A 422 8.33 4.41 -10.49
CA GLY A 422 9.66 4.14 -11.03
C GLY A 422 9.65 3.98 -12.54
N ILE A 423 10.69 3.37 -13.09
CA ILE A 423 10.84 3.08 -14.51
C ILE A 423 10.96 1.58 -14.77
N PRO A 424 10.40 1.09 -15.90
CA PRO A 424 10.44 -0.32 -16.27
C PRO A 424 11.88 -0.86 -16.41
N GLU A 425 12.79 -0.05 -16.90
CA GLU A 425 14.20 -0.41 -17.13
C GLU A 425 14.95 -0.77 -15.84
N LYS A 426 14.46 -0.31 -14.70
CA LYS A 426 14.99 -0.62 -13.36
C LYS A 426 14.06 -1.49 -12.51
N GLY A 427 13.00 -2.04 -13.11
CA GLY A 427 12.14 -3.04 -12.48
C GLY A 427 10.82 -2.52 -11.90
N ASP A 428 10.44 -1.25 -12.13
CA ASP A 428 9.04 -0.86 -11.93
C ASP A 428 8.23 -1.34 -13.13
N ALA A 429 7.37 -2.33 -12.93
CA ALA A 429 6.78 -3.04 -14.05
C ALA A 429 6.03 -2.11 -15.01
N LYS A 430 6.34 -2.21 -16.32
CA LYS A 430 5.59 -1.54 -17.41
C LYS A 430 4.10 -1.85 -17.35
N TRP A 431 3.78 -3.02 -16.85
CA TRP A 431 2.46 -3.51 -16.49
C TRP A 431 1.60 -2.50 -15.69
N LEU A 432 2.21 -1.65 -14.84
CA LEU A 432 1.50 -0.72 -13.96
C LEU A 432 0.96 0.53 -14.68
N ASP A 433 1.28 0.72 -15.97
CA ASP A 433 0.77 1.81 -16.80
C ASP A 433 1.00 3.20 -16.18
N GLN A 434 2.27 3.61 -16.12
CA GLN A 434 2.67 4.92 -15.57
C GLN A 434 1.97 6.08 -16.28
N GLN A 435 1.80 5.97 -17.63
CA GLN A 435 1.10 6.97 -18.42
C GLN A 435 -0.37 7.08 -18.02
N GLY A 436 -1.07 5.96 -17.84
CA GLY A 436 -2.48 5.95 -17.41
C GLY A 436 -2.66 6.52 -16.00
N SER A 437 -1.68 6.36 -15.13
CA SER A 437 -1.66 6.97 -13.81
C SER A 437 -1.45 8.49 -13.87
N TYR A 438 -0.52 8.95 -14.71
CA TYR A 438 -0.33 10.38 -14.96
C TYR A 438 -1.61 11.03 -15.52
N MET A 439 -2.25 10.39 -16.50
CA MET A 439 -3.51 10.86 -17.06
C MET A 439 -4.61 11.01 -16.00
N ALA A 440 -4.75 10.06 -15.09
CA ALA A 440 -5.69 10.15 -13.97
C ALA A 440 -5.35 11.29 -13.02
N THR A 441 -4.06 11.48 -12.71
CA THR A 441 -3.60 12.55 -11.84
C THR A 441 -3.88 13.93 -12.45
N VAL A 442 -3.66 14.09 -13.76
CA VAL A 442 -4.02 15.30 -14.53
C VAL A 442 -5.51 15.60 -14.42
N ALA A 443 -6.36 14.61 -14.70
CA ALA A 443 -7.82 14.80 -14.70
C ALA A 443 -8.37 15.15 -13.31
N ALA A 444 -7.79 14.59 -12.25
CA ALA A 444 -8.16 14.88 -10.85
C ALA A 444 -7.93 16.35 -10.45
N GLY A 445 -7.02 17.04 -11.13
CA GLY A 445 -6.66 18.43 -10.84
C GLY A 445 -7.84 19.40 -10.89
N ALA A 446 -8.89 19.09 -11.65
CA ALA A 446 -10.10 19.92 -11.70
C ALA A 446 -10.79 20.07 -10.33
N ALA A 447 -10.81 19.00 -9.50
CA ALA A 447 -11.36 19.06 -8.15
C ALA A 447 -10.45 19.87 -7.21
N TYR A 448 -9.14 19.78 -7.35
CA TYR A 448 -8.20 20.61 -6.59
C TYR A 448 -8.43 22.09 -6.86
N LYS A 449 -8.50 22.49 -8.14
CA LYS A 449 -8.79 23.87 -8.53
C LYS A 449 -10.12 24.39 -7.98
N LEU A 450 -11.18 23.54 -8.03
CA LEU A 450 -12.48 23.91 -7.48
C LEU A 450 -12.42 24.21 -5.97
N LEU A 451 -11.51 23.54 -5.26
CA LEU A 451 -11.34 23.64 -3.80
C LEU A 451 -10.21 24.61 -3.40
N ASP A 452 -9.82 25.56 -4.27
CA ASP A 452 -8.77 26.54 -4.08
C ASP A 452 -7.39 25.92 -3.75
N ALA A 453 -7.17 24.69 -4.18
CA ALA A 453 -5.89 24.00 -4.06
C ALA A 453 -5.15 23.97 -5.40
N LYS A 454 -3.82 24.02 -5.35
CA LYS A 454 -3.00 23.92 -6.54
C LYS A 454 -2.87 22.44 -6.97
N ASP A 455 -3.09 22.21 -8.24
CA ASP A 455 -2.88 20.92 -8.91
C ASP A 455 -1.47 20.83 -9.52
N LEU A 456 -1.31 20.01 -10.58
CA LEU A 456 -0.05 19.84 -11.31
C LEU A 456 0.38 21.07 -12.12
N GLY A 457 -0.45 22.11 -12.24
CA GLY A 457 -0.17 23.30 -13.05
C GLY A 457 -0.36 23.09 -14.56
N VAL A 458 -1.14 22.08 -14.96
CA VAL A 458 -1.42 21.73 -16.37
C VAL A 458 -2.89 21.91 -16.72
N SER A 459 -3.30 21.56 -17.94
CA SER A 459 -4.64 21.88 -18.47
C SER A 459 -5.78 21.05 -17.85
N ASN A 460 -5.54 20.02 -17.09
CA ASN A 460 -6.48 19.00 -16.60
C ASN A 460 -7.17 18.16 -17.72
N ASN A 461 -6.67 18.24 -18.94
CA ASN A 461 -7.11 17.40 -20.05
C ASN A 461 -6.10 16.26 -20.25
N PRO A 462 -6.40 15.04 -19.78
CA PRO A 462 -5.45 13.92 -19.82
C PRO A 462 -5.05 13.47 -21.22
N LEU A 463 -5.85 13.79 -22.24
CA LEU A 463 -5.54 13.44 -23.64
C LEU A 463 -4.60 14.45 -24.31
N LYS A 464 -4.47 15.65 -23.76
CA LYS A 464 -3.59 16.70 -24.29
C LYS A 464 -2.25 16.78 -23.56
N GLU A 465 -2.21 16.36 -22.30
CA GLU A 465 -1.03 16.44 -21.46
C GLU A 465 -0.13 15.22 -21.64
N LYS A 466 1.13 15.45 -21.89
CA LYS A 466 2.15 14.39 -21.95
C LYS A 466 2.81 14.22 -20.59
N MET A 467 3.02 12.97 -20.20
CA MET A 467 3.80 12.67 -19.00
C MET A 467 5.18 13.35 -19.11
N PRO A 468 5.62 14.09 -18.06
CA PRO A 468 6.89 14.80 -18.11
C PRO A 468 8.07 13.81 -18.18
N PRO A 469 9.24 14.26 -18.63
CA PRO A 469 10.44 13.46 -18.56
C PRO A 469 10.71 12.94 -17.15
N MET A 470 11.29 11.75 -17.04
CA MET A 470 11.75 11.16 -15.78
C MET A 470 12.54 12.19 -14.94
N LEU A 471 12.42 12.12 -13.61
CA LEU A 471 13.01 13.02 -12.63
C LEU A 471 12.43 14.45 -12.59
N THR A 472 11.49 14.78 -13.48
CA THR A 472 10.75 16.05 -13.37
C THR A 472 9.81 15.99 -12.17
N SER A 473 9.98 16.94 -11.27
CA SER A 473 9.13 17.09 -10.08
C SER A 473 8.02 18.09 -10.34
N MET A 474 6.77 17.63 -10.35
CA MET A 474 5.58 18.48 -10.41
C MET A 474 4.97 18.58 -9.00
N HIS A 475 5.59 19.38 -8.12
CA HIS A 475 5.21 19.47 -6.71
C HIS A 475 5.12 20.93 -6.18
N ASP A 476 4.64 21.84 -7.03
CA ASP A 476 4.35 23.20 -6.60
C ASP A 476 2.96 23.35 -5.95
N GLY A 477 2.14 22.33 -6.07
CA GLY A 477 0.77 22.23 -5.57
C GLY A 477 0.55 21.18 -4.48
N GLN A 478 -0.71 21.03 -4.07
CA GLN A 478 -1.17 19.98 -3.17
C GLN A 478 -1.30 18.62 -3.87
N LEU A 479 -1.56 18.61 -5.18
CA LEU A 479 -1.45 17.44 -6.03
C LEU A 479 -0.06 17.42 -6.67
N SER A 480 0.62 16.29 -6.58
CA SER A 480 2.00 16.14 -7.03
C SER A 480 2.19 14.88 -7.85
N TRP A 481 3.11 14.95 -8.80
CA TRP A 481 3.55 13.82 -9.63
C TRP A 481 5.07 13.81 -9.76
N ARG A 482 5.67 12.61 -9.64
CA ARG A 482 7.07 12.42 -9.99
C ARG A 482 7.36 10.98 -10.42
N GLN A 483 7.98 10.81 -11.59
CA GLN A 483 8.59 9.54 -11.97
C GLN A 483 10.08 9.57 -11.60
N HIS A 484 10.52 8.62 -10.77
CA HIS A 484 11.91 8.48 -10.38
C HIS A 484 12.64 7.45 -11.26
N ASP A 485 13.96 7.45 -11.21
CA ASP A 485 14.84 6.56 -11.98
C ASP A 485 15.14 5.21 -11.28
N GLY A 486 14.39 4.87 -10.23
CA GLY A 486 14.46 3.58 -9.55
C GLY A 486 13.45 2.57 -10.08
N GLY A 487 13.45 1.38 -9.49
CA GLY A 487 12.50 0.30 -9.77
C GLY A 487 11.21 0.40 -8.98
N HIS A 488 10.67 -0.76 -8.58
CA HIS A 488 9.39 -0.89 -7.86
C HIS A 488 9.52 -0.52 -6.36
N THR A 489 9.72 0.75 -6.10
CA THR A 489 9.92 1.34 -4.77
C THR A 489 9.59 2.83 -4.82
N ASP A 490 9.35 3.46 -3.68
CA ASP A 490 9.24 4.92 -3.55
C ASP A 490 10.50 5.55 -2.91
N GLN A 491 11.47 4.73 -2.51
CA GLN A 491 12.67 5.16 -1.82
C GLN A 491 13.35 6.40 -2.43
N PRO A 492 13.54 6.52 -3.76
CA PRO A 492 14.17 7.69 -4.37
C PRO A 492 13.35 8.98 -4.26
N ASN A 493 12.10 8.89 -3.84
CA ASN A 493 11.23 10.07 -3.70
C ASN A 493 11.26 10.68 -2.31
N PHE A 494 11.72 10.00 -1.27
CA PHE A 494 11.71 10.55 0.10
C PHE A 494 12.46 11.88 0.21
N GLN A 495 13.60 12.02 -0.46
CA GLN A 495 14.35 13.28 -0.52
C GLN A 495 13.60 14.45 -1.18
N HIS A 496 12.58 14.17 -2.01
CA HIS A 496 11.71 15.15 -2.64
C HIS A 496 10.39 15.33 -1.90
N PHE A 497 9.81 14.21 -1.43
CA PHE A 497 8.56 14.18 -0.71
C PHE A 497 8.64 14.91 0.63
N ILE A 498 9.66 14.64 1.45
CA ILE A 498 9.76 15.19 2.81
C ILE A 498 9.85 16.72 2.81
N PRO A 499 10.72 17.39 2.01
CA PRO A 499 10.75 18.84 1.95
C PRO A 499 9.43 19.44 1.42
N TRP A 500 8.83 18.84 0.39
CA TRP A 500 7.54 19.27 -0.13
C TRP A 500 6.44 19.14 0.92
N ALA A 501 6.33 17.99 1.56
CA ALA A 501 5.34 17.71 2.59
C ALA A 501 5.49 18.66 3.79
N SER A 502 6.72 18.85 4.28
CA SER A 502 7.02 19.75 5.41
C SER A 502 6.61 21.19 5.09
N LYS A 503 6.96 21.69 3.89
CA LYS A 503 6.55 23.01 3.42
C LYS A 503 5.03 23.15 3.36
N MET A 504 4.33 22.20 2.76
CA MET A 504 2.88 22.25 2.59
C MET A 504 2.13 22.11 3.93
N LEU A 505 2.63 21.29 4.84
CA LEU A 505 2.09 21.12 6.20
C LEU A 505 2.54 22.22 7.18
N LYS A 506 3.36 23.18 6.72
CA LYS A 506 3.94 24.22 7.55
C LYS A 506 4.61 23.64 8.79
N TYR A 507 5.44 22.63 8.58
CA TYR A 507 6.20 21.97 9.62
C TYR A 507 7.69 22.28 9.48
N GLU A 508 8.25 22.79 10.55
CA GLU A 508 9.69 23.01 10.71
C GLU A 508 10.17 22.26 11.95
N LYS A 509 11.28 21.55 11.82
CA LYS A 509 11.89 20.83 12.93
C LYS A 509 12.30 21.81 14.03
N ALA A 510 11.61 21.78 15.17
CA ALA A 510 11.96 22.62 16.31
C ALA A 510 13.22 22.06 17.02
N GLY A 511 14.28 22.86 17.13
CA GLY A 511 15.41 22.52 17.99
C GLY A 511 16.78 22.36 17.30
N GLN A 512 17.04 23.07 16.20
CA GLN A 512 18.43 23.38 15.79
C GLN A 512 18.84 24.73 16.28
#